data_22a406f16f4cda82cb432a4ace39c62c
#
_entry.id   22a406f16f4cda82cb432a4ace39c62c
#
_cell.length_a   1.000
_cell.length_b   1.000
_cell.length_c   1.000
_cell.angle_alpha   90.00
_cell.angle_beta   90.00
_cell.angle_gamma   90.00
#
_symmetry.space_group_name_H-M   'P 1'
#
loop_
_entity.id
_entity.type
_entity.pdbx_description
1 polymer ?
#
loop_
_entity_poly.entity_id
_entity_poly.type
_entity_poly.pdbx_seq_one_letter_code
_entity_poly.pdbx_strand_id
1 'polypeptide(L)'
;NSIMQNSTHYLAFSDFESIPKIDLKEDEYYLFQYSSDCNFDQGILEYYLQFLPQKFREEVLKYRRWDDRYNCLFGKLMVCMGSHILGNQSFEFEKIVKDNYGKPYMLGSNFNFNISHSSNTVVCVFSKQQIGVDIEEINDIDYSLFENVFSAEEFAEINRDGLDKFYEFWTRKESVIKAIGKGMSIPLTEVEINTGYTTYGDDTWYTKSFKIDNKYCSITTKCDQIRAQETHVIF
;
A
#
# COMPACT_ATOMS: atom_id res chain seq x y z
N ASN A 1 7.36 21.40 -21.13
CA ASN A 1 8.38 20.35 -21.09
C ASN A 1 9.15 20.43 -19.77
N SER A 2 8.56 20.00 -18.67
CA SER A 2 9.30 19.70 -17.44
C SER A 2 9.40 18.17 -17.34
N ILE A 3 10.58 17.67 -17.62
CA ILE A 3 10.98 16.31 -17.31
C ILE A 3 10.97 16.22 -15.78
N MET A 4 9.95 15.54 -15.21
CA MET A 4 10.01 15.12 -13.82
C MET A 4 11.18 14.14 -13.71
N GLN A 5 12.26 14.57 -13.08
CA GLN A 5 13.30 13.68 -12.62
C GLN A 5 12.70 12.85 -11.48
N ASN A 6 12.28 11.62 -11.78
CA ASN A 6 12.04 10.61 -10.77
C ASN A 6 13.43 10.23 -10.19
N SER A 7 13.85 10.93 -9.16
CA SER A 7 14.99 10.50 -8.38
C SER A 7 14.51 9.35 -7.50
N THR A 8 14.92 8.12 -7.84
CA THR A 8 14.71 6.96 -6.98
C THR A 8 15.55 7.17 -5.72
N HIS A 9 14.90 7.31 -4.57
CA HIS A 9 15.56 7.41 -3.29
C HIS A 9 15.68 6.03 -2.65
N TYR A 10 16.85 5.73 -2.10
CA TYR A 10 17.09 4.52 -1.31
C TYR A 10 17.24 4.88 0.15
N LEU A 11 16.59 4.13 1.03
CA LEU A 11 16.62 4.33 2.47
C LEU A 11 16.89 3.01 3.18
N ALA A 12 18.06 2.90 3.83
CA ALA A 12 18.36 1.76 4.67
C ALA A 12 17.65 1.86 6.02
N PHE A 13 17.14 0.73 6.51
CA PHE A 13 16.52 0.65 7.84
C PHE A 13 17.50 1.07 8.95
N SER A 14 18.80 0.75 8.81
CA SER A 14 19.84 1.18 9.76
C SER A 14 19.97 2.69 9.93
N ASP A 15 19.54 3.47 8.94
CA ASP A 15 19.85 4.90 8.85
C ASP A 15 18.63 5.81 9.06
N PHE A 16 17.42 5.26 9.09
CA PHE A 16 16.19 6.07 9.07
C PHE A 16 16.05 7.02 10.27
N GLU A 17 16.59 6.65 11.44
CA GLU A 17 16.54 7.50 12.64
C GLU A 17 17.41 8.76 12.52
N SER A 18 18.43 8.73 11.65
CA SER A 18 19.32 9.87 11.38
C SER A 18 18.73 10.85 10.34
N ILE A 19 17.66 10.46 9.65
CA ILE A 19 17.03 11.29 8.63
C ILE A 19 16.24 12.43 9.28
N PRO A 20 16.47 13.69 8.85
CA PRO A 20 15.66 14.80 9.32
C PRO A 20 14.18 14.61 9.01
N LYS A 21 13.32 15.00 9.95
CA LYS A 21 11.89 14.98 9.72
C LYS A 21 11.50 15.82 8.51
N ILE A 22 10.60 15.25 7.70
CA ILE A 22 10.06 15.87 6.49
C ILE A 22 8.64 16.34 6.81
N ASP A 23 8.34 17.61 6.47
CA ASP A 23 6.98 18.12 6.56
C ASP A 23 6.17 17.61 5.36
N LEU A 24 5.29 16.65 5.62
CA LEU A 24 4.37 16.09 4.64
C LEU A 24 3.35 17.17 4.21
N LYS A 25 3.26 17.44 2.92
CA LYS A 25 2.35 18.46 2.38
C LYS A 25 0.99 17.87 2.03
N GLU A 26 -0.03 18.72 1.92
CA GLU A 26 -1.41 18.31 1.62
C GLU A 26 -1.56 17.70 0.22
N ASP A 27 -0.72 18.10 -0.73
CA ASP A 27 -0.71 17.66 -2.11
C ASP A 27 0.38 16.60 -2.41
N GLU A 28 0.85 15.90 -1.38
CA GLU A 28 1.89 14.87 -1.49
C GLU A 28 1.46 13.55 -0.87
N TYR A 29 1.95 12.44 -1.44
CA TYR A 29 2.06 11.16 -0.76
C TYR A 29 3.48 10.62 -0.88
N TYR A 30 3.88 9.81 0.10
CA TYR A 30 5.12 9.05 0.10
C TYR A 30 4.79 7.58 -0.07
N LEU A 31 5.43 6.95 -1.06
CA LEU A 31 5.39 5.51 -1.28
C LEU A 31 6.72 4.92 -0.83
N PHE A 32 6.67 4.09 0.19
CA PHE A 32 7.78 3.23 0.59
C PHE A 32 7.55 1.85 0.02
N GLN A 33 8.56 1.29 -0.63
CA GLN A 33 8.49 -0.05 -1.19
C GLN A 33 9.72 -0.89 -0.83
N TYR A 34 9.49 -2.16 -0.58
CA TYR A 34 10.50 -3.16 -0.32
C TYR A 34 10.16 -4.44 -1.06
N SER A 35 11.12 -5.00 -1.78
CA SER A 35 11.02 -6.33 -2.39
C SER A 35 12.15 -7.21 -1.88
N SER A 36 11.81 -8.35 -1.28
CA SER A 36 12.80 -9.34 -0.86
C SER A 36 13.26 -10.16 -2.06
N ASP A 37 14.44 -10.75 -1.94
CA ASP A 37 14.99 -11.71 -2.91
C ASP A 37 14.39 -13.13 -2.80
N CYS A 38 13.35 -13.30 -1.96
CA CYS A 38 12.71 -14.57 -1.64
C CYS A 38 13.62 -15.60 -0.93
N ASN A 39 14.81 -15.23 -0.51
CA ASN A 39 15.67 -16.05 0.33
C ASN A 39 15.28 -15.86 1.80
N PHE A 40 14.20 -16.50 2.22
CA PHE A 40 13.69 -16.39 3.58
C PHE A 40 14.66 -17.05 4.56
N ASP A 41 15.29 -16.25 5.41
CA ASP A 41 16.29 -16.67 6.40
C ASP A 41 15.78 -16.45 7.83
N GLN A 42 15.90 -17.46 8.68
CA GLN A 42 15.46 -17.40 10.07
C GLN A 42 16.23 -16.32 10.84
N GLY A 43 17.53 -16.17 10.59
CA GLY A 43 18.36 -15.17 11.25
C GLY A 43 17.95 -13.74 10.90
N ILE A 44 17.61 -13.49 9.63
CA ILE A 44 17.08 -12.20 9.17
C ILE A 44 15.75 -11.90 9.88
N LEU A 45 14.83 -12.87 9.92
CA LEU A 45 13.56 -12.72 10.62
C LEU A 45 13.77 -12.38 12.09
N GLU A 46 14.60 -13.15 12.80
CA GLU A 46 14.89 -12.95 14.23
C GLU A 46 15.56 -11.59 14.50
N TYR A 47 16.48 -11.19 13.63
CA TYR A 47 17.14 -9.89 13.74
C TYR A 47 16.14 -8.74 13.64
N TYR A 48 15.24 -8.74 12.68
CA TYR A 48 14.28 -7.65 12.52
C TYR A 48 13.09 -7.72 13.51
N LEU A 49 12.72 -8.91 13.96
CA LEU A 49 11.68 -9.05 15.00
C LEU A 49 12.06 -8.33 16.30
N GLN A 50 13.34 -8.22 16.65
CA GLN A 50 13.77 -7.54 17.87
C GLN A 50 13.35 -6.05 17.94
N PHE A 51 13.13 -5.40 16.78
CA PHE A 51 12.69 -4.02 16.71
C PHE A 51 11.18 -3.84 16.95
N LEU A 52 10.42 -4.93 17.01
CA LEU A 52 8.99 -4.89 17.32
C LEU A 52 8.73 -5.17 18.82
N PRO A 53 7.72 -4.49 19.42
CA PRO A 53 7.19 -4.90 20.73
C PRO A 53 6.63 -6.34 20.68
N GLN A 54 6.57 -7.01 21.83
CA GLN A 54 6.16 -8.41 21.94
C GLN A 54 4.82 -8.70 21.24
N LYS A 55 3.81 -7.86 21.44
CA LYS A 55 2.49 -8.01 20.81
C LYS A 55 2.59 -8.11 19.27
N PHE A 56 3.42 -7.27 18.65
CA PHE A 56 3.58 -7.24 17.20
C PHE A 56 4.47 -8.40 16.67
N ARG A 57 5.44 -8.86 17.48
CA ARG A 57 6.20 -10.09 17.18
C ARG A 57 5.27 -11.30 17.12
N GLU A 58 4.37 -11.42 18.11
CA GLU A 58 3.39 -12.50 18.13
C GLU A 58 2.45 -12.47 16.95
N GLU A 59 2.03 -11.28 16.47
CA GLU A 59 1.24 -11.15 15.25
C GLU A 59 1.99 -11.66 14.01
N VAL A 60 3.26 -11.32 13.85
CA VAL A 60 4.11 -11.82 12.75
C VAL A 60 4.24 -13.33 12.80
N LEU A 61 4.51 -13.89 13.99
CA LEU A 61 4.77 -15.33 14.18
C LEU A 61 3.52 -16.21 14.05
N LYS A 62 2.31 -15.63 14.07
CA LYS A 62 1.05 -16.37 13.81
C LYS A 62 0.93 -16.87 12.36
N TYR A 63 1.56 -16.20 11.40
CA TYR A 63 1.53 -16.63 10.02
C TYR A 63 2.32 -17.93 9.84
N ARG A 64 1.81 -18.85 9.04
CA ARG A 64 2.46 -20.14 8.75
C ARG A 64 3.46 -20.03 7.61
N ARG A 65 3.14 -19.25 6.59
CA ARG A 65 3.97 -19.05 5.40
C ARG A 65 5.06 -18.02 5.69
N TRP A 66 6.24 -18.23 5.13
CA TRP A 66 7.38 -17.33 5.31
C TRP A 66 7.15 -15.96 4.66
N ASP A 67 6.61 -15.93 3.45
CA ASP A 67 6.26 -14.69 2.77
C ASP A 67 5.29 -13.83 3.58
N ASP A 68 4.25 -14.42 4.17
CA ASP A 68 3.32 -13.70 5.04
C ASP A 68 3.99 -13.13 6.29
N ARG A 69 4.93 -13.89 6.89
CA ARG A 69 5.71 -13.39 8.04
C ARG A 69 6.57 -12.19 7.67
N TYR A 70 7.30 -12.30 6.56
CA TYR A 70 8.16 -11.24 6.07
C TYR A 70 7.35 -10.00 5.69
N ASN A 71 6.28 -10.17 4.93
CA ASN A 71 5.41 -9.07 4.54
C ASN A 71 4.80 -8.36 5.76
N CYS A 72 4.35 -9.11 6.76
CA CYS A 72 3.83 -8.55 8.00
C CYS A 72 4.91 -7.80 8.79
N LEU A 73 6.11 -8.38 8.93
CA LEU A 73 7.23 -7.78 9.62
C LEU A 73 7.69 -6.48 8.96
N PHE A 74 8.02 -6.55 7.68
CA PHE A 74 8.56 -5.39 6.96
C PHE A 74 7.51 -4.30 6.76
N GLY A 75 6.24 -4.65 6.58
CA GLY A 75 5.15 -3.68 6.58
C GLY A 75 5.09 -2.87 7.89
N LYS A 76 5.24 -3.52 9.05
CA LYS A 76 5.27 -2.85 10.36
C LYS A 76 6.51 -1.95 10.51
N LEU A 77 7.67 -2.43 10.08
CA LEU A 77 8.91 -1.64 10.13
C LEU A 77 8.85 -0.43 9.18
N MET A 78 8.26 -0.58 8.00
CA MET A 78 8.05 0.54 7.07
C MET A 78 7.09 1.60 7.63
N VAL A 79 6.04 1.20 8.36
CA VAL A 79 5.19 2.15 9.09
C VAL A 79 6.00 2.88 10.16
N CYS A 80 6.86 2.18 10.89
CA CYS A 80 7.77 2.80 11.86
C CYS A 80 8.66 3.85 11.19
N MET A 81 9.36 3.48 10.11
CA MET A 81 10.25 4.38 9.37
C MET A 81 9.51 5.61 8.84
N GLY A 82 8.43 5.41 8.12
CA GLY A 82 7.64 6.50 7.55
C GLY A 82 7.03 7.41 8.61
N SER A 83 6.52 6.84 9.69
CA SER A 83 5.97 7.61 10.80
C SER A 83 7.04 8.42 11.55
N HIS A 84 8.26 7.88 11.65
CA HIS A 84 9.40 8.62 12.22
C HIS A 84 9.79 9.81 11.34
N ILE A 85 9.88 9.60 10.03
CA ILE A 85 10.37 10.61 9.08
C ILE A 85 9.29 11.68 8.80
N LEU A 86 8.03 11.27 8.62
CA LEU A 86 6.92 12.13 8.17
C LEU A 86 6.02 12.61 9.31
N GLY A 87 6.15 12.00 10.49
CA GLY A 87 5.29 12.29 11.63
C GLY A 87 5.65 13.58 12.35
N ASN A 88 4.64 14.24 12.89
CA ASN A 88 4.77 15.43 13.73
C ASN A 88 5.08 15.12 15.20
N GLN A 89 5.10 13.85 15.59
CA GLN A 89 5.36 13.36 16.95
C GLN A 89 6.35 12.19 16.92
N SER A 90 6.84 11.79 18.11
CA SER A 90 7.64 10.57 18.24
C SER A 90 6.80 9.33 17.90
N PHE A 91 7.39 8.41 17.16
CA PHE A 91 6.76 7.14 16.83
C PHE A 91 6.76 6.22 18.06
N GLU A 92 5.61 5.59 18.30
CA GLU A 92 5.40 4.55 19.30
C GLU A 92 4.47 3.50 18.70
N PHE A 93 4.87 2.24 18.72
CA PHE A 93 4.05 1.14 18.18
C PHE A 93 2.67 1.04 18.83
N GLU A 94 2.57 1.38 20.11
CA GLU A 94 1.33 1.37 20.90
C GLU A 94 0.28 2.36 20.36
N LYS A 95 0.70 3.36 19.61
CA LYS A 95 -0.20 4.31 18.93
C LYS A 95 -0.81 3.75 17.66
N ILE A 96 -0.30 2.64 17.14
CA ILE A 96 -0.92 1.95 16.02
C ILE A 96 -2.11 1.15 16.54
N VAL A 97 -3.30 1.59 16.17
CA VAL A 97 -4.58 0.96 16.53
C VAL A 97 -5.38 0.65 15.27
N LYS A 98 -6.43 -0.14 15.41
CA LYS A 98 -7.34 -0.46 14.31
C LYS A 98 -8.68 0.22 14.55
N ASP A 99 -9.30 0.71 13.49
CA ASP A 99 -10.67 1.18 13.53
C ASP A 99 -11.67 0.01 13.61
N ASN A 100 -12.97 0.33 13.59
CA ASN A 100 -14.04 -0.66 13.69
C ASN A 100 -14.08 -1.65 12.50
N TYR A 101 -13.43 -1.34 11.40
CA TYR A 101 -13.34 -2.16 10.19
C TYR A 101 -11.98 -2.87 10.06
N GLY A 102 -11.08 -2.66 11.03
CA GLY A 102 -9.76 -3.28 11.05
C GLY A 102 -8.66 -2.52 10.31
N LYS A 103 -8.96 -1.33 9.74
CA LYS A 103 -7.94 -0.49 9.11
C LYS A 103 -7.00 0.06 10.19
N PRO A 104 -5.68 -0.14 10.06
CA PRO A 104 -4.73 0.44 11.01
C PRO A 104 -4.58 1.95 10.78
N TYR A 105 -4.46 2.68 11.86
CA TYR A 105 -4.11 4.10 11.87
C TYR A 105 -3.27 4.45 13.10
N MET A 106 -2.63 5.60 13.10
CA MET A 106 -1.79 6.05 14.23
C MET A 106 -2.49 7.16 15.00
N LEU A 107 -2.71 6.92 16.29
CA LEU A 107 -3.35 7.89 17.19
C LEU A 107 -2.56 9.20 17.26
N GLY A 108 -3.27 10.32 17.05
CA GLY A 108 -2.69 11.66 17.15
C GLY A 108 -1.76 12.05 15.99
N SER A 109 -1.63 11.21 14.94
CA SER A 109 -0.87 11.58 13.74
C SER A 109 -1.62 12.62 12.90
N ASN A 110 -0.86 13.41 12.13
CA ASN A 110 -1.37 14.34 11.13
C ASN A 110 -1.33 13.75 9.72
N PHE A 111 -1.21 12.43 9.59
CA PHE A 111 -1.18 11.70 8.33
C PHE A 111 -2.00 10.42 8.42
N ASN A 112 -2.41 9.93 7.25
CA ASN A 112 -2.95 8.60 7.04
C ASN A 112 -1.88 7.71 6.43
N PHE A 113 -1.94 6.41 6.68
CA PHE A 113 -1.13 5.43 6.00
C PHE A 113 -1.96 4.22 5.57
N ASN A 114 -1.46 3.50 4.58
CA ASN A 114 -2.02 2.23 4.16
C ASN A 114 -0.91 1.29 3.69
N ILE A 115 -1.10 -0.01 3.86
CA ILE A 115 -0.13 -1.06 3.52
C ILE A 115 -0.79 -2.07 2.60
N SER A 116 -0.05 -2.54 1.61
CA SER A 116 -0.40 -3.73 0.84
C SER A 116 0.84 -4.55 0.55
N HIS A 117 0.65 -5.82 0.27
CA HIS A 117 1.73 -6.71 -0.11
C HIS A 117 1.23 -7.77 -1.08
N SER A 118 2.11 -8.21 -1.96
CA SER A 118 1.87 -9.34 -2.83
C SER A 118 3.18 -10.06 -3.10
N SER A 119 3.17 -11.40 -2.96
CA SER A 119 4.38 -12.22 -3.09
C SER A 119 5.50 -11.70 -2.18
N ASN A 120 6.62 -11.28 -2.75
CA ASN A 120 7.80 -10.79 -2.04
C ASN A 120 7.88 -9.26 -1.89
N THR A 121 6.83 -8.53 -2.24
CA THR A 121 6.83 -7.05 -2.26
C THR A 121 5.85 -6.49 -1.25
N VAL A 122 6.30 -5.54 -0.45
CA VAL A 122 5.50 -4.75 0.48
C VAL A 122 5.53 -3.30 0.06
N VAL A 123 4.39 -2.64 0.08
CA VAL A 123 4.24 -1.21 -0.16
C VAL A 123 3.52 -0.55 1.00
N CYS A 124 3.98 0.63 1.38
CA CYS A 124 3.37 1.45 2.41
C CYS A 124 3.26 2.89 1.91
N VAL A 125 2.08 3.48 1.98
CA VAL A 125 1.83 4.86 1.55
C VAL A 125 1.44 5.73 2.71
N PHE A 126 1.88 7.00 2.67
CA PHE A 126 1.60 8.03 3.67
C PHE A 126 1.10 9.29 2.98
N SER A 127 0.03 9.90 3.50
CA SER A 127 -0.49 11.18 3.03
C SER A 127 -1.30 11.88 4.13
N LYS A 128 -1.43 13.19 4.07
CA LYS A 128 -2.43 13.92 4.87
C LYS A 128 -3.85 13.64 4.40
N GLN A 129 -4.01 13.29 3.13
CA GLN A 129 -5.28 12.88 2.53
C GLN A 129 -5.66 11.44 2.91
N GLN A 130 -6.95 11.10 2.77
CA GLN A 130 -7.36 9.70 2.76
C GLN A 130 -6.63 8.99 1.62
N ILE A 131 -5.99 7.87 1.93
CA ILE A 131 -5.17 7.14 0.98
C ILE A 131 -5.36 5.63 1.15
N GLY A 132 -5.34 4.93 0.02
CA GLY A 132 -5.32 3.48 -0.05
C GLY A 132 -4.32 3.00 -1.09
N VAL A 133 -3.75 1.84 -0.87
CA VAL A 133 -2.84 1.18 -1.81
C VAL A 133 -3.21 -0.29 -1.92
N ASP A 134 -3.16 -0.79 -3.14
CA ASP A 134 -3.23 -2.21 -3.40
C ASP A 134 -2.14 -2.64 -4.39
N ILE A 135 -1.56 -3.82 -4.17
CA ILE A 135 -0.57 -4.43 -5.05
C ILE A 135 -0.89 -5.91 -5.22
N GLU A 136 -0.86 -6.37 -6.48
CA GLU A 136 -1.14 -7.77 -6.82
C GLU A 136 -0.16 -8.29 -7.87
N GLU A 137 0.37 -9.49 -7.65
CA GLU A 137 1.19 -10.19 -8.62
C GLU A 137 0.34 -10.67 -9.79
N ILE A 138 0.83 -10.43 -11.01
CA ILE A 138 0.16 -10.88 -12.24
C ILE A 138 0.42 -12.38 -12.38
N ASN A 139 -0.60 -13.18 -12.09
CA ASN A 139 -0.60 -14.62 -12.25
C ASN A 139 -1.54 -15.02 -13.39
N ASP A 140 -1.23 -16.14 -14.05
CA ASP A 140 -2.11 -16.72 -15.07
C ASP A 140 -3.33 -17.35 -14.39
N ILE A 141 -4.45 -16.62 -14.38
CA ILE A 141 -5.71 -17.01 -13.77
C ILE A 141 -6.84 -16.95 -14.81
N ASP A 142 -7.88 -17.71 -14.58
CA ASP A 142 -9.14 -17.55 -15.30
C ASP A 142 -9.95 -16.39 -14.71
N TYR A 143 -9.73 -15.17 -15.24
CA TYR A 143 -10.41 -13.98 -14.77
C TYR A 143 -11.93 -13.98 -15.09
N SER A 144 -12.43 -14.88 -15.93
CA SER A 144 -13.87 -15.00 -16.19
C SER A 144 -14.66 -15.37 -14.93
N LEU A 145 -14.00 -16.03 -13.97
CA LEU A 145 -14.58 -16.37 -12.65
C LEU A 145 -14.93 -15.13 -11.82
N PHE A 146 -14.40 -13.98 -12.17
CA PHE A 146 -14.58 -12.70 -11.47
C PHE A 146 -15.48 -11.71 -12.25
N GLU A 147 -16.15 -12.16 -13.33
CA GLU A 147 -17.02 -11.30 -14.15
C GLU A 147 -18.02 -10.49 -13.31
N ASN A 148 -18.60 -11.10 -12.29
CA ASN A 148 -19.59 -10.50 -11.41
C ASN A 148 -19.03 -9.39 -10.48
N VAL A 149 -17.73 -9.15 -10.49
CA VAL A 149 -17.06 -8.09 -9.69
C VAL A 149 -16.97 -6.78 -10.48
N PHE A 150 -17.11 -6.85 -11.79
CA PHE A 150 -16.94 -5.74 -12.72
C PHE A 150 -18.25 -5.34 -13.38
N SER A 151 -18.36 -4.09 -13.86
CA SER A 151 -19.44 -3.70 -14.76
C SER A 151 -19.28 -4.39 -16.12
N ALA A 152 -20.34 -4.39 -16.94
CA ALA A 152 -20.27 -4.95 -18.29
C ALA A 152 -19.20 -4.24 -19.17
N GLU A 153 -19.07 -2.92 -19.01
CA GLU A 153 -18.09 -2.09 -19.70
C GLU A 153 -16.67 -2.40 -19.24
N GLU A 154 -16.44 -2.47 -17.91
CA GLU A 154 -15.16 -2.84 -17.31
C GLU A 154 -14.74 -4.24 -17.78
N PHE A 155 -15.66 -5.20 -17.74
CA PHE A 155 -15.37 -6.58 -18.15
C PHE A 155 -15.12 -6.72 -19.66
N ALA A 156 -15.77 -5.91 -20.48
CA ALA A 156 -15.48 -5.85 -21.92
C ALA A 156 -14.04 -5.34 -22.19
N GLU A 157 -13.56 -4.36 -21.41
CA GLU A 157 -12.16 -3.92 -21.49
C GLU A 157 -11.18 -5.01 -21.03
N ILE A 158 -11.50 -5.72 -19.94
CA ILE A 158 -10.68 -6.84 -19.46
C ILE A 158 -10.58 -7.93 -20.53
N ASN A 159 -11.69 -8.29 -21.18
CA ASN A 159 -11.70 -9.29 -22.26
C ASN A 159 -10.89 -8.87 -23.49
N ARG A 160 -10.82 -7.58 -23.78
CA ARG A 160 -10.01 -7.04 -24.89
C ARG A 160 -8.52 -7.03 -24.56
N ASP A 161 -8.14 -6.62 -23.36
CA ASP A 161 -6.76 -6.27 -22.99
C ASP A 161 -6.11 -7.33 -22.06
N GLY A 162 -6.88 -8.31 -21.57
CA GLY A 162 -6.40 -9.50 -20.86
C GLY A 162 -6.02 -9.26 -19.38
N LEU A 163 -5.13 -10.11 -18.88
CA LEU A 163 -4.72 -10.16 -17.46
C LEU A 163 -4.18 -8.83 -16.93
N ASP A 164 -3.44 -8.09 -17.73
CA ASP A 164 -2.91 -6.79 -17.32
C ASP A 164 -4.06 -5.83 -16.95
N LYS A 165 -5.12 -5.80 -17.76
CA LYS A 165 -6.29 -4.95 -17.50
C LYS A 165 -7.09 -5.46 -16.30
N PHE A 166 -7.20 -6.77 -16.13
CA PHE A 166 -7.84 -7.37 -14.96
C PHE A 166 -7.16 -6.90 -13.66
N TYR A 167 -5.83 -7.04 -13.57
CA TYR A 167 -5.10 -6.65 -12.37
C TYR A 167 -5.05 -5.14 -12.14
N GLU A 168 -5.01 -4.33 -13.22
CA GLU A 168 -5.16 -2.88 -13.12
C GLU A 168 -6.50 -2.51 -12.47
N PHE A 169 -7.60 -3.06 -12.96
CA PHE A 169 -8.94 -2.74 -12.46
C PHE A 169 -9.19 -3.31 -11.06
N TRP A 170 -8.71 -4.52 -10.81
CA TRP A 170 -8.80 -5.13 -9.49
C TRP A 170 -8.10 -4.27 -8.43
N THR A 171 -6.83 -3.93 -8.65
CA THR A 171 -6.06 -3.12 -7.69
C THR A 171 -6.61 -1.71 -7.54
N ARG A 172 -7.21 -1.13 -8.59
CA ARG A 172 -7.92 0.17 -8.48
C ARG A 172 -9.10 0.08 -7.53
N LYS A 173 -9.99 -0.89 -7.71
CA LYS A 173 -11.16 -1.09 -6.83
C LYS A 173 -10.72 -1.34 -5.38
N GLU A 174 -9.78 -2.25 -5.17
CA GLU A 174 -9.25 -2.56 -3.83
C GLU A 174 -8.58 -1.35 -3.17
N SER A 175 -7.81 -0.56 -3.91
CA SER A 175 -7.17 0.64 -3.35
C SER A 175 -8.18 1.70 -2.90
N VAL A 176 -9.32 1.84 -3.62
CA VAL A 176 -10.44 2.70 -3.20
C VAL A 176 -11.06 2.19 -1.90
N ILE A 177 -11.37 0.89 -1.81
CA ILE A 177 -11.94 0.28 -0.60
C ILE A 177 -10.99 0.47 0.60
N LYS A 178 -9.70 0.29 0.39
CA LYS A 178 -8.66 0.52 1.41
C LYS A 178 -8.55 2.00 1.80
N ALA A 179 -8.72 2.93 0.86
CA ALA A 179 -8.75 4.38 1.15
C ALA A 179 -9.94 4.74 2.02
N ILE A 180 -11.14 4.24 1.68
CA ILE A 180 -12.36 4.44 2.45
C ILE A 180 -12.24 3.81 3.86
N GLY A 181 -11.61 2.64 3.96
CA GLY A 181 -11.32 1.98 5.23
C GLY A 181 -12.45 1.12 5.77
N LYS A 182 -13.52 0.88 5.02
CA LYS A 182 -14.63 0.01 5.44
C LYS A 182 -14.42 -1.48 5.10
N GLY A 183 -13.30 -1.81 4.47
CA GLY A 183 -12.91 -3.18 4.14
C GLY A 183 -13.96 -3.92 3.33
N MET A 184 -14.12 -5.22 3.56
CA MET A 184 -15.06 -6.10 2.85
C MET A 184 -16.56 -5.74 3.04
N SER A 185 -16.89 -4.70 3.81
CA SER A 185 -18.28 -4.22 3.88
C SER A 185 -18.69 -3.46 2.61
N ILE A 186 -17.73 -3.10 1.75
CA ILE A 186 -17.99 -2.48 0.46
C ILE A 186 -17.86 -3.56 -0.62
N PRO A 187 -18.96 -3.89 -1.34
CA PRO A 187 -18.86 -4.74 -2.52
C PRO A 187 -18.03 -4.09 -3.61
N LEU A 188 -17.12 -4.84 -4.25
CA LEU A 188 -16.32 -4.34 -5.38
C LEU A 188 -17.17 -3.82 -6.55
N THR A 189 -18.37 -4.37 -6.71
CA THR A 189 -19.36 -3.94 -7.71
C THR A 189 -19.88 -2.51 -7.53
N GLU A 190 -19.79 -1.96 -6.33
CA GLU A 190 -20.21 -0.57 -6.04
C GLU A 190 -19.10 0.46 -6.33
N VAL A 191 -17.89 0.00 -6.61
CA VAL A 191 -16.76 0.83 -7.00
C VAL A 191 -16.68 0.87 -8.51
N GLU A 192 -17.00 2.01 -9.12
CA GLU A 192 -17.04 2.17 -10.57
C GLU A 192 -15.77 2.82 -11.11
N ILE A 193 -15.16 2.19 -12.12
CA ILE A 193 -13.96 2.70 -12.77
C ILE A 193 -14.35 3.57 -13.95
N ASN A 194 -13.92 4.83 -13.93
CA ASN A 194 -14.11 5.78 -15.02
C ASN A 194 -12.76 6.21 -15.59
N THR A 195 -12.78 6.91 -16.75
CA THR A 195 -11.58 7.46 -17.34
C THR A 195 -10.99 8.55 -16.44
N GLY A 196 -9.82 8.28 -15.86
CA GLY A 196 -9.08 9.21 -15.00
C GLY A 196 -9.52 9.26 -13.53
N TYR A 197 -10.65 8.65 -13.16
CA TYR A 197 -11.12 8.62 -11.77
C TYR A 197 -11.93 7.35 -11.48
N THR A 198 -12.26 7.13 -10.22
CA THR A 198 -13.10 6.03 -9.75
C THR A 198 -14.16 6.59 -8.82
N THR A 199 -15.38 6.06 -8.85
CA THR A 199 -16.47 6.51 -7.97
C THR A 199 -16.92 5.43 -7.00
N TYR A 200 -17.36 5.87 -5.82
CA TYR A 200 -18.10 5.06 -4.85
C TYR A 200 -19.16 5.93 -4.20
N GLY A 201 -20.42 5.64 -4.47
CA GLY A 201 -21.53 6.56 -4.13
C GLY A 201 -21.32 7.94 -4.76
N ASP A 202 -21.45 9.00 -3.98
CA ASP A 202 -21.22 10.38 -4.42
C ASP A 202 -19.74 10.81 -4.38
N ASP A 203 -18.86 9.93 -3.93
CA ASP A 203 -17.44 10.20 -3.77
C ASP A 203 -16.62 9.91 -5.02
N THR A 204 -15.76 10.86 -5.39
CA THR A 204 -14.78 10.70 -6.48
C THR A 204 -13.39 10.45 -5.90
N TRP A 205 -12.69 9.48 -6.48
CA TRP A 205 -11.36 9.04 -6.11
C TRP A 205 -10.45 9.06 -7.31
N TYR A 206 -9.20 9.49 -7.12
CA TYR A 206 -8.19 9.55 -8.16
C TYR A 206 -7.15 8.48 -7.90
N THR A 207 -6.93 7.62 -8.91
CA THR A 207 -6.04 6.47 -8.78
C THR A 207 -4.90 6.57 -9.77
N LYS A 208 -3.69 6.38 -9.26
CA LYS A 208 -2.49 6.17 -10.07
C LYS A 208 -2.15 4.68 -10.04
N SER A 209 -2.16 4.04 -11.21
CA SER A 209 -1.78 2.63 -11.39
C SER A 209 -0.47 2.52 -12.15
N PHE A 210 0.41 1.62 -11.70
CA PHE A 210 1.72 1.37 -12.31
C PHE A 210 2.18 -0.05 -11.99
N LYS A 211 3.24 -0.48 -12.65
CA LYS A 211 3.85 -1.79 -12.37
C LYS A 211 5.10 -1.65 -11.50
N ILE A 212 5.24 -2.58 -10.55
CA ILE A 212 6.47 -2.88 -9.83
C ILE A 212 6.83 -4.33 -10.20
N ASP A 213 7.85 -4.51 -11.01
CA ASP A 213 8.20 -5.79 -11.61
C ASP A 213 6.98 -6.46 -12.29
N ASN A 214 6.63 -7.69 -11.89
CA ASN A 214 5.47 -8.42 -12.37
C ASN A 214 4.22 -8.19 -11.48
N LYS A 215 4.04 -6.98 -10.96
CA LYS A 215 2.90 -6.66 -10.09
C LYS A 215 2.23 -5.36 -10.52
N TYR A 216 0.90 -5.32 -10.46
CA TYR A 216 0.16 -4.07 -10.52
C TYR A 216 0.04 -3.45 -9.15
N CYS A 217 0.32 -2.15 -9.05
CA CYS A 217 0.13 -1.35 -7.85
C CYS A 217 -0.78 -0.17 -8.18
N SER A 218 -1.81 0.04 -7.37
CA SER A 218 -2.71 1.19 -7.48
C SER A 218 -2.74 1.96 -6.17
N ILE A 219 -2.60 3.28 -6.27
CA ILE A 219 -2.66 4.20 -5.14
C ILE A 219 -3.80 5.18 -5.37
N THR A 220 -4.71 5.29 -4.41
CA THR A 220 -5.94 6.07 -4.51
C THR A 220 -6.02 7.13 -3.43
N THR A 221 -6.40 8.35 -3.83
CA THR A 221 -6.64 9.51 -2.95
C THR A 221 -7.87 10.31 -3.37
N LYS A 222 -8.26 11.30 -2.56
CA LYS A 222 -9.28 12.30 -2.92
C LYS A 222 -8.77 13.48 -3.75
N CYS A 223 -7.45 13.61 -3.93
CA CYS A 223 -6.80 14.69 -4.65
C CYS A 223 -6.36 14.24 -6.04
N ASP A 224 -6.78 14.95 -7.09
CA ASP A 224 -6.49 14.64 -8.50
C ASP A 224 -5.06 14.99 -8.92
N GLN A 225 -4.42 15.94 -8.25
CA GLN A 225 -3.08 16.45 -8.58
C GLN A 225 -2.07 16.18 -7.46
N ILE A 226 -2.16 15.01 -6.85
CA ILE A 226 -1.25 14.62 -5.78
C ILE A 226 0.12 14.23 -6.35
N ARG A 227 1.19 14.76 -5.72
CA ARG A 227 2.58 14.46 -6.09
C ARG A 227 3.08 13.23 -5.36
N ALA A 228 3.75 12.35 -6.08
CA ALA A 228 4.37 11.15 -5.54
C ALA A 228 5.83 11.41 -5.13
N GLN A 229 6.21 10.91 -3.95
CA GLN A 229 7.59 10.74 -3.51
C GLN A 229 7.82 9.24 -3.30
N GLU A 230 8.76 8.66 -4.05
CA GLU A 230 8.99 7.21 -4.02
C GLU A 230 10.33 6.90 -3.34
N THR A 231 10.31 5.93 -2.42
CA THR A 231 11.49 5.51 -1.65
C THR A 231 11.58 3.99 -1.64
N HIS A 232 12.70 3.47 -2.09
CA HIS A 232 13.04 2.06 -1.94
C HIS A 232 13.69 1.84 -0.57
N VAL A 233 13.09 0.97 0.24
CA VAL A 233 13.62 0.61 1.55
C VAL A 233 14.56 -0.58 1.41
N ILE A 234 15.65 -0.53 2.16
CA ILE A 234 16.64 -1.61 2.25
C ILE A 234 16.68 -2.10 3.68
N PHE A 235 16.42 -3.39 3.85
CA PHE A 235 16.53 -4.10 5.13
C PHE A 235 17.78 -4.96 5.19
#